data_20339a38818487c05380dfdee91f4a1c
#
_entry.id   20339a38818487c05380dfdee91f4a1c
#
_cell.length_a   1.000
_cell.length_b   1.000
_cell.length_c   1.000
_cell.angle_alpha   90.00
_cell.angle_beta   90.00
_cell.angle_gamma   90.00
#
_symmetry.space_group_name_H-M   'P 1'
#
loop_
_entity.id
_entity.type
_entity.pdbx_description
1 polymer ?
#
loop_
_entity_poly.entity_id
_entity_poly.type
_entity_poly.pdbx_seq_one_letter_code
_entity_poly.pdbx_strand_id
1 'polypeptide(L)'
;KYLNQFELHAMLGDLDLSGGPSWDWLILIVAKTGLRFSEALGLTPEDFDFAHQTLSVNKTWDYKNGGGFIPTKNASSVRKVQLDWQLIMQLSGLLKDLPPTEPVFAKGKVYNSTANSVLARHCQNVGVPTISVHGLRHTHASLLLFAGVSIASVSRRLGHASMTTTQE
;
A
#
# COMPACT_ATOMS: atom_id res chain seq x y z
N LYS A 1 7.10 10.99 9.98
CA LYS A 1 8.36 10.46 9.49
C LYS A 1 8.20 9.80 8.13
N TYR A 2 9.16 9.99 7.27
CA TYR A 2 9.19 9.36 5.97
C TYR A 2 10.64 9.14 5.53
N LEU A 3 10.82 8.29 4.51
CA LEU A 3 12.13 7.96 3.95
C LEU A 3 12.38 8.79 2.69
N ASN A 4 13.65 9.09 2.40
CA ASN A 4 14.00 9.61 1.08
C ASN A 4 14.06 8.46 0.08
N GLN A 5 14.26 8.77 -1.21
CA GLN A 5 14.22 7.74 -2.27
C GLN A 5 15.30 6.69 -2.12
N PHE A 6 16.49 7.05 -1.61
CA PHE A 6 17.58 6.09 -1.44
C PHE A 6 17.29 5.14 -0.27
N GLU A 7 16.77 5.69 0.82
CA GLU A 7 16.37 4.91 1.99
C GLU A 7 15.22 3.96 1.66
N LEU A 8 14.23 4.44 0.91
CA LEU A 8 13.12 3.61 0.47
C LEU A 8 13.62 2.46 -0.41
N HIS A 9 14.48 2.76 -1.37
CA HIS A 9 15.04 1.74 -2.26
C HIS A 9 15.80 0.68 -1.47
N ALA A 10 16.59 1.08 -0.49
CA ALA A 10 17.33 0.15 0.36
C ALA A 10 16.38 -0.75 1.15
N MET A 11 15.35 -0.18 1.75
CA MET A 11 14.37 -0.95 2.52
C MET A 11 13.61 -1.95 1.63
N LEU A 12 13.16 -1.51 0.45
CA LEU A 12 12.45 -2.39 -0.48
C LEU A 12 13.33 -3.54 -0.97
N GLY A 13 14.64 -3.31 -1.09
CA GLY A 13 15.60 -4.36 -1.47
C GLY A 13 15.77 -5.44 -0.42
N ASP A 14 15.40 -5.19 0.84
CA ASP A 14 15.46 -6.15 1.93
C ASP A 14 14.21 -7.04 2.02
N LEU A 15 13.16 -6.72 1.27
CA LEU A 15 11.92 -7.50 1.30
C LEU A 15 12.13 -8.87 0.67
N ASP A 16 11.51 -9.89 1.28
CA ASP A 16 11.44 -11.24 0.73
C ASP A 16 10.09 -11.41 0.04
N LEU A 17 10.11 -11.39 -1.28
CA LEU A 17 8.90 -11.52 -2.09
C LEU A 17 8.71 -12.93 -2.65
N SER A 18 9.48 -13.90 -2.16
CA SER A 18 9.28 -15.29 -2.50
C SER A 18 8.03 -15.86 -1.82
N GLY A 19 7.44 -16.89 -2.41
CA GLY A 19 6.24 -17.51 -1.86
C GLY A 19 4.96 -16.71 -2.12
N GLY A 20 3.93 -16.98 -1.34
CA GLY A 20 2.63 -16.35 -1.49
C GLY A 20 2.51 -15.00 -0.80
N PRO A 21 1.26 -14.53 -0.62
CA PRO A 21 1.01 -13.26 0.07
C PRO A 21 1.63 -13.21 1.45
N SER A 22 2.22 -12.06 1.77
CA SER A 22 2.95 -11.85 3.02
C SER A 22 2.90 -10.38 3.40
N TRP A 23 3.35 -10.05 4.62
CA TRP A 23 3.51 -8.66 5.03
C TRP A 23 4.49 -7.91 4.13
N ASP A 24 5.51 -8.59 3.62
CA ASP A 24 6.48 -7.97 2.70
C ASP A 24 5.80 -7.52 1.40
N TRP A 25 4.89 -8.32 0.86
CA TRP A 25 4.10 -7.91 -0.30
C TRP A 25 3.19 -6.71 0.01
N LEU A 26 2.56 -6.70 1.19
CA LEU A 26 1.73 -5.57 1.60
C LEU A 26 2.56 -4.30 1.71
N ILE A 27 3.75 -4.39 2.32
CA ILE A 27 4.69 -3.28 2.45
C ILE A 27 5.05 -2.72 1.06
N LEU A 28 5.36 -3.61 0.12
CA LEU A 28 5.67 -3.20 -1.26
C LEU A 28 4.51 -2.44 -1.89
N ILE A 29 3.30 -2.96 -1.77
CA ILE A 29 2.11 -2.33 -2.34
C ILE A 29 1.87 -0.95 -1.73
N VAL A 30 1.94 -0.82 -0.40
CA VAL A 30 1.75 0.48 0.25
C VAL A 30 2.83 1.47 -0.17
N ALA A 31 4.09 1.02 -0.25
CA ALA A 31 5.19 1.87 -0.69
C ALA A 31 4.99 2.40 -2.12
N LYS A 32 4.39 1.60 -3.00
CA LYS A 32 4.20 1.94 -4.41
C LYS A 32 2.88 2.65 -4.72
N THR A 33 1.94 2.66 -3.80
CA THR A 33 0.58 3.18 -4.04
C THR A 33 0.15 4.24 -3.04
N GLY A 34 0.73 4.24 -1.86
CA GLY A 34 0.31 5.13 -0.78
C GLY A 34 -1.01 4.74 -0.13
N LEU A 35 -1.50 3.51 -0.32
CA LEU A 35 -2.74 3.06 0.30
C LEU A 35 -2.68 3.13 1.83
N ARG A 36 -3.85 3.33 2.45
CA ARG A 36 -3.99 3.14 3.90
C ARG A 36 -3.91 1.65 4.23
N PHE A 37 -3.49 1.33 5.44
CA PHE A 37 -3.36 -0.07 5.88
C PHE A 37 -4.65 -0.85 5.69
N SER A 38 -5.79 -0.31 6.13
CA SER A 38 -7.09 -0.97 5.99
C SER A 38 -7.53 -1.13 4.55
N GLU A 39 -7.14 -0.20 3.68
CA GLU A 39 -7.39 -0.30 2.22
C GLU A 39 -6.57 -1.45 1.62
N ALA A 40 -5.29 -1.54 1.99
CA ALA A 40 -4.43 -2.63 1.52
C ALA A 40 -4.94 -4.00 1.98
N LEU A 41 -5.42 -4.10 3.23
CA LEU A 41 -6.02 -5.34 3.74
C LEU A 41 -7.31 -5.73 3.01
N GLY A 42 -8.05 -4.75 2.50
CA GLY A 42 -9.29 -5.00 1.77
C GLY A 42 -9.11 -5.36 0.30
N LEU A 43 -7.88 -5.40 -0.19
CA LEU A 43 -7.62 -5.74 -1.60
C LEU A 43 -7.93 -7.20 -1.89
N THR A 44 -8.60 -7.41 -3.03
CA THR A 44 -8.85 -8.73 -3.61
C THR A 44 -8.17 -8.81 -4.97
N PRO A 45 -7.91 -10.02 -5.49
CA PRO A 45 -7.29 -10.11 -6.82
C PRO A 45 -8.09 -9.41 -7.93
N GLU A 46 -9.43 -9.40 -7.85
CA GLU A 46 -10.24 -8.75 -8.87
C GLU A 46 -10.15 -7.22 -8.86
N ASP A 47 -9.60 -6.61 -7.81
CA ASP A 47 -9.39 -5.17 -7.76
C ASP A 47 -8.25 -4.71 -8.69
N PHE A 48 -7.45 -5.64 -9.20
CA PHE A 48 -6.31 -5.35 -10.06
C PHE A 48 -6.70 -5.53 -11.52
N ASP A 49 -6.58 -4.48 -12.31
CA ASP A 49 -6.77 -4.51 -13.76
C ASP A 49 -5.39 -4.52 -14.42
N PHE A 50 -4.91 -5.70 -14.75
CA PHE A 50 -3.56 -5.86 -15.31
C PHE A 50 -3.45 -5.26 -16.71
N ALA A 51 -4.52 -5.33 -17.49
CA ALA A 51 -4.51 -4.78 -18.86
C ALA A 51 -4.37 -3.26 -18.86
N HIS A 52 -4.99 -2.57 -17.91
CA HIS A 52 -4.91 -1.11 -17.78
C HIS A 52 -3.91 -0.65 -16.73
N GLN A 53 -3.25 -1.58 -16.04
CA GLN A 53 -2.25 -1.31 -15.00
C GLN A 53 -2.82 -0.42 -13.89
N THR A 54 -4.03 -0.73 -13.45
CA THR A 54 -4.70 0.03 -12.39
C THR A 54 -5.15 -0.87 -11.25
N LEU A 55 -5.28 -0.26 -10.08
CA LEU A 55 -5.80 -0.89 -8.88
C LEU A 55 -7.01 -0.08 -8.42
N SER A 56 -8.14 -0.77 -8.22
CA SER A 56 -9.35 -0.14 -7.68
C SER A 56 -9.33 -0.19 -6.16
N VAL A 57 -9.47 0.97 -5.53
CA VAL A 57 -9.59 1.10 -4.08
C VAL A 57 -11.02 1.53 -3.79
N ASN A 58 -11.85 0.61 -3.30
CA ASN A 58 -13.28 0.86 -3.10
C ASN A 58 -13.84 0.29 -1.81
N LYS A 59 -13.01 -0.28 -0.95
CA LYS A 59 -13.41 -0.87 0.32
C LYS A 59 -12.21 -0.98 1.24
N THR A 60 -12.48 -1.29 2.49
CA THR A 60 -11.45 -1.54 3.51
C THR A 60 -11.78 -2.86 4.23
N TRP A 61 -10.83 -3.33 5.00
CA TRP A 61 -11.01 -4.49 5.87
C TRP A 61 -11.08 -4.02 7.32
N ASP A 62 -12.14 -4.43 8.02
CA ASP A 62 -12.38 -4.01 9.41
C ASP A 62 -11.56 -4.86 10.38
N TYR A 63 -10.24 -4.70 10.35
CA TYR A 63 -9.34 -5.54 11.14
C TYR A 63 -9.47 -5.31 12.65
N LYS A 64 -9.97 -4.15 13.06
CA LYS A 64 -10.13 -3.81 14.48
C LYS A 64 -11.34 -4.49 15.14
N ASN A 65 -12.34 -4.83 14.34
CA ASN A 65 -13.62 -5.35 14.84
C ASN A 65 -13.92 -6.75 14.30
N GLY A 66 -12.88 -7.57 14.10
CA GLY A 66 -13.07 -8.98 13.74
C GLY A 66 -13.05 -9.30 12.26
N GLY A 67 -12.81 -8.31 11.39
CA GLY A 67 -12.70 -8.53 9.96
C GLY A 67 -13.99 -8.21 9.20
N GLY A 68 -13.96 -8.50 7.91
CA GLY A 68 -15.06 -8.20 7.01
C GLY A 68 -14.81 -6.94 6.19
N PHE A 69 -15.42 -6.89 5.01
CA PHE A 69 -15.35 -5.72 4.15
C PHE A 69 -16.29 -4.64 4.65
N ILE A 70 -15.78 -3.41 4.65
CA ILE A 70 -16.59 -2.21 4.93
C ILE A 70 -16.27 -1.13 3.90
N PRO A 71 -17.16 -0.14 3.72
CA PRO A 71 -16.89 0.97 2.81
C PRO A 71 -15.64 1.74 3.20
N THR A 72 -15.04 2.42 2.24
CA THR A 72 -13.95 3.36 2.51
C THR A 72 -14.44 4.51 3.39
N LYS A 73 -13.48 5.21 4.02
CA LYS A 73 -13.74 6.26 4.99
C LYS A 73 -14.67 7.37 4.46
N ASN A 74 -14.52 7.74 3.18
CA ASN A 74 -15.35 8.75 2.53
C ASN A 74 -15.38 8.52 1.02
N ALA A 75 -16.21 9.29 0.31
CA ALA A 75 -16.37 9.14 -1.13
C ALA A 75 -15.10 9.39 -1.92
N SER A 76 -14.27 10.33 -1.47
CA SER A 76 -12.99 10.66 -2.14
C SER A 76 -11.95 9.55 -2.02
N SER A 77 -12.14 8.60 -1.10
CA SER A 77 -11.25 7.46 -0.96
C SER A 77 -11.46 6.42 -2.06
N VAL A 78 -12.65 6.37 -2.68
CA VAL A 78 -12.91 5.48 -3.82
C VAL A 78 -12.16 6.02 -5.02
N ARG A 79 -11.25 5.21 -5.56
CA ARG A 79 -10.36 5.67 -6.63
C ARG A 79 -9.70 4.53 -7.36
N LYS A 80 -9.11 4.85 -8.51
CA LYS A 80 -8.20 3.95 -9.23
C LYS A 80 -6.79 4.51 -9.13
N VAL A 81 -5.85 3.64 -8.84
CA VAL A 81 -4.43 4.00 -8.69
C VAL A 81 -3.66 3.38 -9.83
N GLN A 82 -2.95 4.20 -10.59
CA GLN A 82 -2.08 3.72 -11.67
C GLN A 82 -0.87 3.03 -11.07
N LEU A 83 -0.54 1.84 -11.58
CA LEU A 83 0.62 1.06 -11.14
C LEU A 83 1.66 1.02 -12.25
N ASP A 84 2.96 0.95 -11.85
CA ASP A 84 3.99 0.77 -12.86
C ASP A 84 3.98 -0.68 -13.37
N TRP A 85 4.54 -0.87 -14.58
CA TRP A 85 4.52 -2.18 -15.25
C TRP A 85 5.30 -3.24 -14.47
N GLN A 86 6.37 -2.83 -13.77
CA GLN A 86 7.20 -3.75 -12.99
C GLN A 86 6.42 -4.34 -11.83
N LEU A 87 5.69 -3.50 -11.10
CA LEU A 87 4.82 -3.94 -10.01
C LEU A 87 3.69 -4.83 -10.55
N ILE A 88 3.10 -4.48 -11.66
CA ILE A 88 2.06 -5.27 -12.32
C ILE A 88 2.57 -6.68 -12.64
N MET A 89 3.77 -6.81 -13.18
CA MET A 89 4.34 -8.13 -13.49
C MET A 89 4.56 -8.95 -12.23
N GLN A 90 5.08 -8.34 -11.17
CA GLN A 90 5.27 -9.01 -9.89
C GLN A 90 3.95 -9.48 -9.30
N LEU A 91 2.94 -8.63 -9.32
CA LEU A 91 1.61 -8.95 -8.77
C LEU A 91 0.89 -10.00 -9.61
N SER A 92 1.07 -10.00 -10.91
CA SER A 92 0.47 -11.02 -11.79
C SER A 92 0.86 -12.43 -11.36
N GLY A 93 2.13 -12.62 -11.04
CA GLY A 93 2.60 -13.91 -10.52
C GLY A 93 2.02 -14.26 -9.15
N LEU A 94 1.96 -13.27 -8.26
CA LEU A 94 1.45 -13.47 -6.89
C LEU A 94 -0.04 -13.84 -6.89
N LEU A 95 -0.84 -13.16 -7.69
CA LEU A 95 -2.31 -13.20 -7.59
C LEU A 95 -2.97 -14.26 -8.48
N LYS A 96 -2.23 -14.87 -9.40
CA LYS A 96 -2.81 -15.64 -10.49
C LYS A 96 -3.67 -16.83 -10.03
N ASP A 97 -3.33 -17.47 -8.90
CA ASP A 97 -4.05 -18.64 -8.41
C ASP A 97 -4.86 -18.36 -7.15
N LEU A 98 -5.05 -17.11 -6.79
CA LEU A 98 -5.79 -16.72 -5.59
C LEU A 98 -7.28 -16.54 -5.91
N PRO A 99 -8.17 -16.81 -4.93
CA PRO A 99 -9.60 -16.58 -5.10
C PRO A 99 -9.90 -15.09 -5.41
N PRO A 100 -10.64 -14.79 -6.48
CA PRO A 100 -10.74 -13.39 -6.97
C PRO A 100 -11.48 -12.45 -6.03
N THR A 101 -12.35 -12.95 -5.15
CA THR A 101 -13.18 -12.11 -4.29
C THR A 101 -12.77 -12.16 -2.81
N GLU A 102 -11.71 -12.88 -2.48
CA GLU A 102 -11.23 -12.96 -1.10
C GLU A 102 -10.05 -12.02 -0.87
N PRO A 103 -9.87 -11.55 0.38
CA PRO A 103 -8.74 -10.67 0.68
C PRO A 103 -7.40 -11.36 0.40
N VAL A 104 -6.48 -10.62 -0.20
CA VAL A 104 -5.14 -11.14 -0.48
C VAL A 104 -4.35 -11.33 0.81
N PHE A 105 -4.44 -10.36 1.74
CA PHE A 105 -3.57 -10.31 2.92
C PHE A 105 -4.28 -10.59 4.24
N ALA A 106 -5.59 -10.31 4.34
CA ALA A 106 -6.32 -10.42 5.60
C ALA A 106 -6.78 -11.86 5.85
N LYS A 107 -5.93 -12.65 6.50
CA LYS A 107 -6.26 -14.03 6.89
C LYS A 107 -6.18 -14.16 8.39
N GLY A 108 -7.27 -14.64 9.01
CA GLY A 108 -7.37 -14.70 10.46
C GLY A 108 -7.38 -13.31 11.09
N LYS A 109 -6.94 -13.23 12.34
CA LYS A 109 -6.79 -11.93 13.00
C LYS A 109 -5.55 -11.21 12.49
N VAL A 110 -5.71 -9.91 12.20
CA VAL A 110 -4.65 -9.08 11.64
C VAL A 110 -4.44 -7.87 12.55
N TYR A 111 -3.18 -7.56 12.83
CA TYR A 111 -2.82 -6.44 13.69
C TYR A 111 -1.88 -5.50 12.95
N ASN A 112 -2.18 -4.21 13.04
CA ASN A 112 -1.31 -3.18 12.47
C ASN A 112 0.10 -3.24 13.08
N SER A 113 0.18 -3.56 14.38
CA SER A 113 1.48 -3.68 15.08
C SER A 113 2.36 -4.78 14.48
N THR A 114 1.77 -5.87 13.97
CA THR A 114 2.54 -6.94 13.32
C THR A 114 3.18 -6.44 12.03
N ALA A 115 2.43 -5.74 11.20
CA ALA A 115 2.96 -5.16 9.96
C ALA A 115 4.05 -4.13 10.27
N ASN A 116 3.84 -3.29 11.28
CA ASN A 116 4.82 -2.29 11.69
C ASN A 116 6.11 -2.94 12.21
N SER A 117 6.00 -4.05 12.94
CA SER A 117 7.18 -4.78 13.44
C SER A 117 8.01 -5.36 12.29
N VAL A 118 7.34 -5.92 11.28
CA VAL A 118 8.01 -6.46 10.09
C VAL A 118 8.73 -5.32 9.34
N LEU A 119 8.07 -4.20 9.14
CA LEU A 119 8.65 -3.04 8.47
C LEU A 119 9.84 -2.48 9.26
N ALA A 120 9.71 -2.37 10.58
CA ALA A 120 10.79 -1.89 11.44
C ALA A 120 12.03 -2.75 11.30
N ARG A 121 11.88 -4.07 11.25
CA ARG A 121 13.01 -4.98 11.08
C ARG A 121 13.73 -4.74 9.75
N HIS A 122 12.98 -4.55 8.66
CA HIS A 122 13.58 -4.25 7.36
C HIS A 122 14.35 -2.93 7.39
N CYS A 123 13.78 -1.89 8.00
CA CYS A 123 14.47 -0.60 8.16
C CYS A 123 15.78 -0.76 8.94
N GLN A 124 15.73 -1.49 10.04
CA GLN A 124 16.92 -1.74 10.87
C GLN A 124 17.98 -2.54 10.12
N ASN A 125 17.57 -3.54 9.35
CA ASN A 125 18.50 -4.37 8.58
C ASN A 125 19.34 -3.57 7.60
N VAL A 126 18.79 -2.52 7.03
CA VAL A 126 19.48 -1.70 6.02
C VAL A 126 19.96 -0.35 6.56
N GLY A 127 19.75 -0.10 7.85
CA GLY A 127 20.28 1.10 8.50
C GLY A 127 19.57 2.40 8.15
N VAL A 128 18.28 2.33 7.82
CA VAL A 128 17.47 3.52 7.54
C VAL A 128 16.55 3.83 8.72
N PRO A 129 16.02 5.06 8.81
CA PRO A 129 15.08 5.39 9.89
C PRO A 129 13.89 4.43 9.93
N THR A 130 13.48 4.03 11.12
CA THR A 130 12.32 3.17 11.31
C THR A 130 11.04 3.98 11.13
N ILE A 131 10.18 3.52 10.24
CA ILE A 131 8.87 4.14 9.99
C ILE A 131 7.77 3.12 10.15
N SER A 132 6.53 3.60 10.29
CA SER A 132 5.33 2.77 10.30
C SER A 132 4.80 2.57 8.88
N VAL A 133 3.81 1.69 8.73
CA VAL A 133 3.09 1.54 7.45
C VAL A 133 2.46 2.88 7.04
N HIS A 134 1.92 3.64 8.00
CA HIS A 134 1.42 4.99 7.72
C HIS A 134 2.54 5.90 7.23
N GLY A 135 3.75 5.75 7.76
CA GLY A 135 4.94 6.46 7.28
C GLY A 135 5.31 6.11 5.84
N LEU A 136 5.01 4.90 5.37
CA LEU A 136 5.19 4.55 3.95
C LEU A 136 4.26 5.36 3.06
N ARG A 137 3.03 5.57 3.50
CA ARG A 137 2.07 6.41 2.78
C ARG A 137 2.58 7.85 2.69
N HIS A 138 3.12 8.39 3.78
CA HIS A 138 3.78 9.72 3.78
C HIS A 138 4.98 9.75 2.85
N THR A 139 5.79 8.70 2.85
CA THR A 139 6.95 8.56 1.97
C THR A 139 6.52 8.63 0.50
N HIS A 140 5.48 7.87 0.14
CA HIS A 140 4.95 7.85 -1.23
C HIS A 140 4.51 9.25 -1.67
N ALA A 141 3.74 9.94 -0.83
CA ALA A 141 3.27 11.29 -1.12
C ALA A 141 4.44 12.27 -1.28
N SER A 142 5.40 12.24 -0.36
CA SER A 142 6.55 13.15 -0.37
C SER A 142 7.41 12.97 -1.61
N LEU A 143 7.68 11.72 -2.00
CA LEU A 143 8.49 11.45 -3.18
C LEU A 143 7.81 11.92 -4.47
N LEU A 144 6.49 11.78 -4.57
CA LEU A 144 5.75 12.31 -5.71
C LEU A 144 5.82 13.83 -5.77
N LEU A 145 5.66 14.51 -4.64
CA LEU A 145 5.75 15.97 -4.57
C LEU A 145 7.16 16.44 -4.94
N PHE A 146 8.20 15.79 -4.45
CA PHE A 146 9.58 16.10 -4.82
C PHE A 146 9.85 15.87 -6.30
N ALA A 147 9.18 14.90 -6.91
CA ALA A 147 9.31 14.64 -8.35
C ALA A 147 8.51 15.62 -9.21
N GLY A 148 7.84 16.60 -8.60
CA GLY A 148 7.11 17.64 -9.33
C GLY A 148 5.66 17.30 -9.64
N VAL A 149 5.11 16.22 -9.08
CA VAL A 149 3.69 15.88 -9.24
C VAL A 149 2.85 16.90 -8.47
N SER A 150 1.78 17.38 -9.08
CA SER A 150 0.94 18.41 -8.46
C SER A 150 0.28 17.91 -7.16
N ILE A 151 0.05 18.83 -6.23
CA ILE A 151 -0.66 18.53 -4.98
C ILE A 151 -2.03 17.93 -5.27
N ALA A 152 -2.74 18.45 -6.28
CA ALA A 152 -4.05 17.91 -6.66
C ALA A 152 -3.98 16.46 -7.12
N SER A 153 -2.97 16.11 -7.92
CA SER A 153 -2.79 14.72 -8.39
C SER A 153 -2.43 13.78 -7.25
N VAL A 154 -1.52 14.21 -6.36
CA VAL A 154 -1.14 13.41 -5.19
C VAL A 154 -2.35 13.21 -4.27
N SER A 155 -3.13 14.26 -4.03
CA SER A 155 -4.33 14.20 -3.20
C SER A 155 -5.34 13.19 -3.75
N ARG A 156 -5.59 13.20 -5.05
CA ARG A 156 -6.51 12.23 -5.69
C ARG A 156 -5.99 10.80 -5.56
N ARG A 157 -4.69 10.60 -5.80
CA ARG A 157 -4.06 9.27 -5.72
C ARG A 157 -4.17 8.70 -4.32
N LEU A 158 -4.03 9.52 -3.29
CA LEU A 158 -4.11 9.10 -1.89
C LEU A 158 -5.55 9.03 -1.36
N GLY A 159 -6.51 9.58 -2.08
CA GLY A 159 -7.90 9.60 -1.65
C GLY A 159 -8.18 10.62 -0.57
N HIS A 160 -7.44 11.73 -0.52
CA HIS A 160 -7.70 12.80 0.42
C HIS A 160 -8.94 13.61 0.03
N ALA A 161 -9.70 14.03 1.03
CA ALA A 161 -10.88 14.86 0.80
C ALA A 161 -10.51 16.29 0.38
N SER A 162 -9.29 16.74 0.74
CA SER A 162 -8.82 18.09 0.41
C SER A 162 -7.32 18.09 0.16
N MET A 163 -6.85 19.12 -0.56
CA MET A 163 -5.42 19.30 -0.80
C MET A 163 -4.66 19.70 0.48
N THR A 164 -5.32 20.33 1.42
CA THR A 164 -4.72 20.67 2.72
C THR A 164 -4.23 19.41 3.43
N THR A 165 -5.02 18.35 3.40
CA THR A 165 -4.64 17.06 3.99
C THR A 165 -3.35 16.53 3.36
N THR A 166 -3.18 16.69 2.04
CA THR A 166 -1.97 16.27 1.34
C THR A 166 -0.75 17.07 1.76
N GLN A 167 -0.91 18.36 2.01
CA GLN A 167 0.19 19.23 2.43
C GLN A 167 0.66 18.95 3.86
N GLU A 168 -0.19 18.42 4.68
CA GLU A 168 0.14 18.02 6.04
C GLU A 168 0.87 16.68 6.07
#